data_c1c26bd6de34bddbedb5a46719b824ba
#
_entry.id   c1c26bd6de34bddbedb5a46719b824ba
#
_cell.length_a   1.000
_cell.length_b   1.000
_cell.length_c   1.000
_cell.angle_alpha   90.00
_cell.angle_beta   90.00
_cell.angle_gamma   90.00
#
_symmetry.space_group_name_H-M   'P 1'
#
loop_
_entity.id
_entity.type
_entity.pdbx_description
1 polymer ?
#
loop_
_entity_poly.entity_id
_entity_poly.type
_entity_poly.pdbx_seq_one_letter_code
_entity_poly.pdbx_strand_id
1 'polypeptide(L)'
;VPVSGPASRPRASLAARAVVASAEHRRLSEDLAAGLLPGPGRQRPLLSINQLRCGEGRFRTVVVRRDRLEGPTVTVAAMVGIAGAIAGYCTARGDSVTDLGAEVPLASRKSLANNNFRNVGVGLHPGAEPAVRAARIVTELGRHRRRGRHPAVEAASAAFAAVPAPLLRWGVRQFDPSLRGPTLTGNTVVSSVNRGPADLTFGGVPVVFTAGFPGLSPMMSLTHGVHGIGDRIAVSVNADPGNLDIDEYIDRLRAALM
;
A
#
# COMPACT_ATOMS: atom_id res chain seq x y z
N VAL A 1 37.64 -1.78 27.36
CA VAL A 1 36.57 -2.20 28.28
C VAL A 1 35.48 -2.83 27.40
N PRO A 2 35.15 -4.14 27.57
CA PRO A 2 34.10 -4.75 26.78
C PRO A 2 32.76 -4.18 27.23
N VAL A 3 32.00 -3.57 26.31
CA VAL A 3 30.64 -3.14 26.53
C VAL A 3 29.77 -4.39 26.53
N SER A 4 29.38 -4.82 27.74
CA SER A 4 28.39 -5.89 27.93
C SER A 4 27.06 -5.43 27.33
N GLY A 5 26.72 -5.92 26.15
CA GLY A 5 25.39 -5.73 25.59
C GLY A 5 24.32 -6.34 26.48
N PRO A 6 23.09 -5.81 26.52
CA PRO A 6 22.02 -6.35 27.36
C PRO A 6 21.78 -7.81 27.00
N ALA A 7 21.79 -8.66 28.04
CA ALA A 7 21.53 -10.10 27.92
C ALA A 7 20.22 -10.31 27.14
N SER A 8 20.31 -10.94 25.97
CA SER A 8 19.14 -11.25 25.15
C SER A 8 18.23 -12.21 25.90
N ARG A 9 17.03 -11.77 26.26
CA ARG A 9 16.01 -12.66 26.85
C ARG A 9 15.81 -13.87 25.92
N PRO A 10 15.71 -15.10 26.46
CA PRO A 10 15.49 -16.27 25.63
C PRO A 10 14.25 -16.08 24.77
N ARG A 11 14.41 -16.13 23.45
CA ARG A 11 13.31 -16.01 22.51
C ARG A 11 12.44 -17.25 22.63
N ALA A 12 11.14 -17.06 22.88
CA ALA A 12 10.17 -18.16 22.89
C ALA A 12 10.29 -18.98 21.59
N SER A 13 10.16 -20.31 21.70
CA SER A 13 10.25 -21.22 20.56
C SER A 13 9.16 -20.95 19.51
N LEU A 14 9.36 -21.41 18.28
CA LEU A 14 8.36 -21.33 17.22
C LEU A 14 7.04 -21.97 17.67
N ALA A 15 7.09 -23.14 18.32
CA ALA A 15 5.89 -23.84 18.83
C ALA A 15 5.11 -22.98 19.83
N ALA A 16 5.79 -22.39 20.82
CA ALA A 16 5.13 -21.54 21.81
C ALA A 16 4.48 -20.30 21.14
N ARG A 17 5.14 -19.68 20.16
CA ARG A 17 4.59 -18.54 19.41
C ARG A 17 3.43 -18.94 18.53
N ALA A 18 3.47 -20.13 17.92
CA ALA A 18 2.37 -20.64 17.09
C ALA A 18 1.11 -20.89 17.96
N VAL A 19 1.26 -21.42 19.18
CA VAL A 19 0.14 -21.59 20.11
C VAL A 19 -0.52 -20.26 20.45
N VAL A 20 0.27 -19.24 20.80
CA VAL A 20 -0.24 -17.90 21.08
C VAL A 20 -0.93 -17.31 19.84
N ALA A 21 -0.31 -17.41 18.66
CA ALA A 21 -0.88 -16.91 17.41
C ALA A 21 -2.22 -17.59 17.08
N SER A 22 -2.34 -18.91 17.32
CA SER A 22 -3.59 -19.65 17.09
C SER A 22 -4.69 -19.23 18.07
N ALA A 23 -4.37 -19.01 19.35
CA ALA A 23 -5.32 -18.53 20.34
C ALA A 23 -5.84 -17.12 20.00
N GLU A 24 -4.92 -16.20 19.65
CA GLU A 24 -5.29 -14.84 19.26
C GLU A 24 -6.05 -14.80 17.92
N HIS A 25 -5.75 -15.72 17.00
CA HIS A 25 -6.52 -15.85 15.74
C HIS A 25 -7.96 -16.28 15.98
N ARG A 26 -8.20 -17.19 16.92
CA ARG A 26 -9.58 -17.56 17.32
C ARG A 26 -10.33 -16.37 17.87
N ARG A 27 -9.72 -15.61 18.80
CA ARG A 27 -10.32 -14.35 19.31
C ARG A 27 -10.64 -13.36 18.20
N LEU A 28 -9.71 -13.18 17.25
CA LEU A 28 -9.96 -12.33 16.08
C LEU A 28 -11.17 -12.81 15.29
N SER A 29 -11.34 -14.13 15.10
CA SER A 29 -12.47 -14.70 14.38
C SER A 29 -13.79 -14.51 15.13
N GLU A 30 -13.77 -14.65 16.46
CA GLU A 30 -14.92 -14.38 17.33
C GLU A 30 -15.33 -12.89 17.28
N ASP A 31 -14.37 -11.97 17.39
CA ASP A 31 -14.61 -10.53 17.30
C ASP A 31 -15.14 -10.10 15.93
N LEU A 32 -14.68 -10.76 14.86
CA LEU A 32 -15.21 -10.53 13.50
C LEU A 32 -16.66 -11.05 13.38
N ALA A 33 -16.95 -12.23 13.89
CA ALA A 33 -18.29 -12.82 13.89
C ALA A 33 -19.27 -11.99 14.73
N ALA A 34 -18.83 -11.44 15.85
CA ALA A 34 -19.59 -10.53 16.70
C ALA A 34 -19.73 -9.10 16.14
N GLY A 35 -19.11 -8.77 14.99
CA GLY A 35 -19.14 -7.43 14.41
C GLY A 35 -18.33 -6.37 15.16
N LEU A 36 -17.52 -6.78 16.15
CA LEU A 36 -16.69 -5.88 16.97
C LEU A 36 -15.53 -5.30 16.14
N LEU A 37 -15.08 -6.02 15.13
CA LEU A 37 -14.02 -5.61 14.22
C LEU A 37 -14.52 -5.62 12.75
N PRO A 38 -14.00 -4.72 11.92
CA PRO A 38 -14.28 -4.76 10.48
C PRO A 38 -13.65 -5.99 9.83
N GLY A 39 -14.34 -6.57 8.87
CA GLY A 39 -13.84 -7.66 8.04
C GLY A 39 -12.58 -7.32 7.25
N PRO A 40 -11.97 -8.31 6.56
CA PRO A 40 -10.88 -8.06 5.61
C PRO A 40 -11.33 -7.15 4.50
N GLY A 41 -10.36 -6.52 3.81
CA GLY A 41 -10.62 -5.74 2.60
C GLY A 41 -11.27 -6.60 1.51
N ARG A 42 -12.11 -5.97 0.69
CA ARG A 42 -12.79 -6.63 -0.43
C ARG A 42 -11.78 -7.02 -1.50
N GLN A 43 -11.93 -8.21 -2.08
CA GLN A 43 -11.20 -8.61 -3.29
C GLN A 43 -11.82 -7.94 -4.52
N ARG A 44 -10.98 -7.61 -5.51
CA ARG A 44 -11.36 -6.83 -6.70
C ARG A 44 -11.07 -7.59 -7.98
N PRO A 45 -11.88 -7.40 -9.03
CA PRO A 45 -11.60 -7.97 -10.35
C PRO A 45 -10.32 -7.38 -10.96
N LEU A 46 -9.74 -8.13 -11.87
CA LEU A 46 -8.65 -7.65 -12.72
C LEU A 46 -9.19 -6.62 -13.73
N LEU A 47 -8.41 -5.57 -13.97
CA LEU A 47 -8.63 -4.57 -15.01
C LEU A 47 -7.54 -4.71 -16.10
N SER A 48 -7.68 -3.99 -17.20
CA SER A 48 -6.67 -3.94 -18.28
C SER A 48 -5.27 -3.59 -17.77
N ILE A 49 -5.18 -2.74 -16.75
CA ILE A 49 -3.92 -2.37 -16.06
C ILE A 49 -3.36 -3.46 -15.13
N ASN A 50 -4.02 -4.61 -15.00
CA ASN A 50 -3.60 -5.73 -14.15
C ASN A 50 -3.16 -6.95 -14.97
N GLN A 51 -2.75 -6.74 -16.21
CA GLN A 51 -2.22 -7.79 -17.07
C GLN A 51 -0.79 -8.15 -16.69
N LEU A 52 -0.28 -9.29 -17.22
CA LEU A 52 1.12 -9.71 -17.03
C LEU A 52 2.07 -8.60 -17.49
N ARG A 53 3.13 -8.40 -16.72
CA ARG A 53 4.23 -7.52 -17.13
C ARG A 53 4.84 -8.00 -18.43
N CYS A 54 5.00 -7.05 -19.36
CA CYS A 54 5.60 -7.30 -20.66
C CYS A 54 7.00 -6.68 -20.80
N GLY A 55 7.47 -5.90 -19.82
CA GLY A 55 8.74 -5.20 -19.93
C GLY A 55 9.24 -4.52 -18.65
N GLU A 56 10.22 -3.64 -18.81
CA GLU A 56 10.72 -2.79 -17.75
C GLU A 56 9.75 -1.64 -17.47
N GLY A 57 9.59 -1.30 -16.17
CA GLY A 57 8.73 -0.20 -15.77
C GLY A 57 9.21 1.15 -16.31
N ARG A 58 8.28 2.01 -16.68
CA ARG A 58 8.51 3.42 -16.99
C ARG A 58 8.07 4.31 -15.83
N PHE A 59 8.80 5.40 -15.65
CA PHE A 59 8.64 6.28 -14.49
C PHE A 59 8.24 7.68 -14.95
N ARG A 60 7.26 8.27 -14.25
CA ARG A 60 6.89 9.69 -14.36
C ARG A 60 6.58 10.25 -12.98
N THR A 61 6.67 11.57 -12.85
CA THR A 61 6.32 12.25 -11.59
C THR A 61 5.56 13.54 -11.92
N VAL A 62 4.44 13.73 -11.23
CA VAL A 62 3.70 15.00 -11.19
C VAL A 62 4.00 15.66 -9.85
N VAL A 63 4.48 16.90 -9.86
CA VAL A 63 4.72 17.69 -8.66
C VAL A 63 3.65 18.77 -8.56
N VAL A 64 2.95 18.79 -7.43
CA VAL A 64 1.92 19.80 -7.14
C VAL A 64 2.20 20.49 -5.82
N ARG A 65 1.61 21.65 -5.60
CA ARG A 65 1.61 22.29 -4.30
C ARG A 65 0.58 21.62 -3.39
N ARG A 66 0.89 21.54 -2.10
CA ARG A 66 0.00 20.92 -1.10
C ARG A 66 -1.36 21.61 -1.01
N ASP A 67 -1.40 22.94 -1.20
CA ASP A 67 -2.63 23.74 -1.18
C ASP A 67 -3.58 23.48 -2.35
N ARG A 68 -3.11 22.79 -3.40
CA ARG A 68 -3.93 22.36 -4.55
C ARG A 68 -4.60 20.99 -4.32
N LEU A 69 -4.18 20.25 -3.31
CA LEU A 69 -4.73 18.94 -2.99
C LEU A 69 -5.84 19.06 -1.95
N GLU A 70 -7.09 18.95 -2.40
CA GLU A 70 -8.26 18.98 -1.53
C GLU A 70 -8.46 17.64 -0.82
N GLY A 71 -8.48 17.64 0.51
CA GLY A 71 -8.76 16.44 1.30
C GLY A 71 -8.22 16.50 2.73
N PRO A 72 -8.66 15.58 3.59
CA PRO A 72 -8.30 15.56 5.00
C PRO A 72 -6.82 15.22 5.25
N THR A 73 -6.16 14.56 4.31
CA THR A 73 -4.71 14.28 4.33
C THR A 73 -4.19 14.22 2.90
N VAL A 74 -2.89 14.50 2.71
CA VAL A 74 -2.22 14.38 1.40
C VAL A 74 -2.44 13.00 0.76
N THR A 75 -2.33 11.93 1.56
CA THR A 75 -2.54 10.56 1.07
C THR A 75 -3.96 10.36 0.52
N VAL A 76 -4.98 10.84 1.24
CA VAL A 76 -6.39 10.70 0.81
C VAL A 76 -6.65 11.55 -0.43
N ALA A 77 -6.18 12.79 -0.45
CA ALA A 77 -6.32 13.69 -1.60
C ALA A 77 -5.66 13.10 -2.87
N ALA A 78 -4.44 12.57 -2.74
CA ALA A 78 -3.76 11.89 -3.84
C ALA A 78 -4.55 10.64 -4.30
N MET A 79 -5.09 9.84 -3.38
CA MET A 79 -5.92 8.68 -3.72
C MET A 79 -7.21 9.07 -4.46
N VAL A 80 -7.80 10.23 -4.14
CA VAL A 80 -8.98 10.75 -4.86
C VAL A 80 -8.62 11.09 -6.31
N GLY A 81 -7.50 11.78 -6.54
CA GLY A 81 -7.01 12.09 -7.90
C GLY A 81 -6.62 10.83 -8.67
N ILE A 82 -5.86 9.91 -8.04
CA ILE A 82 -5.49 8.62 -8.63
C ILE A 82 -6.74 7.82 -9.03
N ALA A 83 -7.77 7.81 -8.21
CA ALA A 83 -9.03 7.13 -8.51
C ALA A 83 -9.68 7.69 -9.79
N GLY A 84 -9.73 9.01 -9.94
CA GLY A 84 -10.26 9.65 -11.15
C GLY A 84 -9.43 9.32 -12.39
N ALA A 85 -8.11 9.38 -12.28
CA ALA A 85 -7.19 9.08 -13.38
C ALA A 85 -7.31 7.62 -13.86
N ILE A 86 -7.28 6.65 -12.93
CA ILE A 86 -7.44 5.22 -13.26
C ILE A 86 -8.82 4.96 -13.85
N ALA A 87 -9.88 5.49 -13.21
CA ALA A 87 -11.24 5.28 -13.70
C ALA A 87 -11.41 5.80 -15.13
N GLY A 88 -10.98 7.03 -15.41
CA GLY A 88 -11.05 7.59 -16.76
C GLY A 88 -10.21 6.81 -17.79
N TYR A 89 -9.02 6.32 -17.38
CA TYR A 89 -8.16 5.53 -18.26
C TYR A 89 -8.77 4.16 -18.59
N CYS A 90 -9.22 3.44 -17.56
CA CYS A 90 -9.78 2.09 -17.69
C CYS A 90 -11.16 2.07 -18.36
N THR A 91 -12.05 3.02 -18.02
CA THR A 91 -13.36 3.14 -18.66
C THR A 91 -13.24 3.41 -20.16
N ALA A 92 -12.27 4.23 -20.59
CA ALA A 92 -12.01 4.47 -22.02
C ALA A 92 -11.58 3.19 -22.78
N ARG A 93 -11.19 2.14 -22.05
CA ARG A 93 -10.80 0.81 -22.56
C ARG A 93 -11.84 -0.27 -22.33
N GLY A 94 -13.03 0.10 -21.86
CA GLY A 94 -14.14 -0.82 -21.65
C GLY A 94 -14.13 -1.56 -20.30
N ASP A 95 -13.22 -1.22 -19.39
CA ASP A 95 -13.21 -1.84 -18.05
C ASP A 95 -14.37 -1.34 -17.18
N SER A 96 -14.93 -2.23 -16.36
CA SER A 96 -15.82 -1.86 -15.27
C SER A 96 -15.00 -1.48 -14.03
N VAL A 97 -15.06 -0.20 -13.65
CA VAL A 97 -14.29 0.36 -12.53
C VAL A 97 -15.07 0.43 -11.21
N THR A 98 -16.27 -0.18 -11.15
CA THR A 98 -17.15 -0.12 -9.97
C THR A 98 -16.44 -0.56 -8.68
N ASP A 99 -15.61 -1.59 -8.76
CA ASP A 99 -14.88 -2.16 -7.65
C ASP A 99 -13.38 -1.73 -7.61
N LEU A 100 -13.05 -0.61 -8.25
CA LEU A 100 -11.67 -0.10 -8.25
C LEU A 100 -11.12 0.10 -6.84
N GLY A 101 -9.88 -0.32 -6.61
CA GLY A 101 -9.20 -0.16 -5.32
C GLY A 101 -7.70 -0.06 -5.41
N ALA A 102 -7.10 0.31 -4.28
CA ALA A 102 -5.66 0.40 -4.11
C ALA A 102 -5.17 -0.46 -2.95
N GLU A 103 -4.00 -1.06 -3.09
CA GLU A 103 -3.21 -1.52 -1.96
C GLU A 103 -2.47 -0.36 -1.33
N VAL A 104 -2.62 -0.21 -0.02
CA VAL A 104 -1.97 0.84 0.76
C VAL A 104 -1.08 0.21 1.83
N PRO A 105 0.24 0.45 1.80
CA PRO A 105 1.12 0.03 2.88
C PRO A 105 0.83 0.84 4.15
N LEU A 106 0.39 0.18 5.20
CA LEU A 106 0.20 0.79 6.52
C LEU A 106 1.35 0.38 7.43
N ALA A 107 2.07 1.37 7.94
CA ALA A 107 3.13 1.14 8.92
C ALA A 107 2.58 0.53 10.21
N SER A 108 3.29 -0.45 10.77
CA SER A 108 3.03 -1.00 12.09
C SER A 108 3.85 -0.23 13.12
N ARG A 109 3.20 0.20 14.23
CA ARG A 109 3.83 1.07 15.25
C ARG A 109 4.81 0.36 16.18
N LYS A 110 4.83 -0.98 16.22
CA LYS A 110 5.47 -1.73 17.32
C LYS A 110 6.76 -2.45 16.97
N SER A 111 7.27 -2.37 15.75
CA SER A 111 8.49 -3.07 15.37
C SER A 111 9.61 -2.10 15.02
N LEU A 112 10.81 -2.41 15.50
CA LEU A 112 12.06 -1.74 15.15
C LEU A 112 12.64 -2.24 13.81
N ALA A 113 11.95 -3.16 13.12
CA ALA A 113 12.39 -3.67 11.83
C ALA A 113 12.21 -2.61 10.73
N ASN A 114 13.18 -2.47 9.86
CA ASN A 114 13.19 -1.49 8.78
C ASN A 114 12.06 -1.73 7.74
N ASN A 115 11.53 -2.95 7.65
CA ASN A 115 10.44 -3.32 6.74
C ASN A 115 9.22 -3.78 7.56
N ASN A 116 8.51 -2.82 8.13
CA ASN A 116 7.41 -3.07 9.07
C ASN A 116 6.13 -2.39 8.61
N PHE A 117 5.60 -2.87 7.51
CA PHE A 117 4.30 -2.46 6.99
C PHE A 117 3.45 -3.69 6.64
N ARG A 118 2.19 -3.45 6.46
CA ARG A 118 1.22 -4.43 5.97
C ARG A 118 0.39 -3.77 4.89
N ASN A 119 0.21 -4.45 3.77
CA ASN A 119 -0.67 -3.99 2.71
C ASN A 119 -2.13 -4.22 3.09
N VAL A 120 -2.96 -3.23 2.81
CA VAL A 120 -4.42 -3.30 2.96
C VAL A 120 -5.10 -2.83 1.69
N GLY A 121 -6.18 -3.50 1.31
CA GLY A 121 -7.00 -3.09 0.17
C GLY A 121 -8.02 -2.04 0.57
N VAL A 122 -8.03 -0.89 -0.12
CA VAL A 122 -8.93 0.24 0.11
C VAL A 122 -9.71 0.53 -1.17
N GLY A 123 -11.03 0.71 -1.06
CA GLY A 123 -11.88 1.13 -2.17
C GLY A 123 -11.57 2.54 -2.63
N LEU A 124 -11.47 2.75 -3.93
CA LEU A 124 -11.25 4.07 -4.52
C LEU A 124 -12.54 4.79 -4.93
N HIS A 125 -13.67 4.09 -4.96
CA HIS A 125 -15.03 4.62 -5.16
C HIS A 125 -15.17 5.65 -6.30
N PRO A 126 -14.75 5.34 -7.54
CA PRO A 126 -14.68 6.32 -8.63
C PRO A 126 -16.04 6.93 -9.00
N GLY A 127 -17.14 6.20 -8.80
CA GLY A 127 -18.50 6.70 -9.05
C GLY A 127 -19.05 7.67 -7.99
N ALA A 128 -18.30 7.95 -6.92
CA ALA A 128 -18.72 8.90 -5.89
C ALA A 128 -18.11 10.28 -6.14
N GLU A 129 -18.82 11.33 -5.72
CA GLU A 129 -18.28 12.70 -5.68
C GLU A 129 -16.98 12.77 -4.87
N PRO A 130 -16.01 13.65 -5.20
CA PRO A 130 -14.69 13.69 -4.59
C PRO A 130 -14.70 13.74 -3.06
N ALA A 131 -15.56 14.57 -2.46
CA ALA A 131 -15.67 14.68 -1.00
C ALA A 131 -16.21 13.39 -0.35
N VAL A 132 -17.22 12.76 -0.97
CA VAL A 132 -17.78 11.47 -0.50
C VAL A 132 -16.75 10.35 -0.67
N ARG A 133 -16.02 10.33 -1.77
CA ARG A 133 -14.90 9.42 -2.04
C ARG A 133 -13.83 9.53 -0.95
N ALA A 134 -13.39 10.76 -0.64
CA ALA A 134 -12.44 11.02 0.43
C ALA A 134 -12.91 10.50 1.79
N ALA A 135 -14.17 10.75 2.16
CA ALA A 135 -14.75 10.29 3.42
C ALA A 135 -14.80 8.75 3.51
N ARG A 136 -15.17 8.06 2.41
CA ARG A 136 -15.16 6.59 2.35
C ARG A 136 -13.75 6.02 2.49
N ILE A 137 -12.75 6.58 1.80
CA ILE A 137 -11.34 6.18 1.90
C ILE A 137 -10.85 6.35 3.35
N VAL A 138 -11.13 7.49 4.00
CA VAL A 138 -10.77 7.72 5.41
C VAL A 138 -11.38 6.65 6.32
N THR A 139 -12.66 6.36 6.11
CA THR A 139 -13.39 5.35 6.90
C THR A 139 -12.75 3.96 6.74
N GLU A 140 -12.44 3.54 5.52
CA GLU A 140 -11.80 2.25 5.26
C GLU A 140 -10.40 2.18 5.85
N LEU A 141 -9.57 3.21 5.68
CA LEU A 141 -8.24 3.29 6.31
C LEU A 141 -8.33 3.21 7.84
N GLY A 142 -9.33 3.88 8.43
CA GLY A 142 -9.62 3.81 9.87
C GLY A 142 -9.97 2.39 10.33
N ARG A 143 -10.82 1.69 9.57
CA ARG A 143 -11.19 0.28 9.79
C ARG A 143 -9.95 -0.63 9.77
N HIS A 144 -9.10 -0.49 8.75
CA HIS A 144 -7.87 -1.27 8.64
C HIS A 144 -6.87 -0.99 9.76
N ARG A 145 -6.72 0.28 10.18
CA ARG A 145 -5.88 0.64 11.34
C ARG A 145 -6.41 0.02 12.63
N ARG A 146 -7.74 0.03 12.85
CA ARG A 146 -8.37 -0.60 14.03
C ARG A 146 -8.11 -2.11 14.04
N ARG A 147 -8.38 -2.81 12.94
CA ARG A 147 -8.09 -4.25 12.81
C ARG A 147 -6.59 -4.56 13.01
N GLY A 148 -5.70 -3.71 12.51
CA GLY A 148 -4.25 -3.88 12.64
C GLY A 148 -3.70 -3.73 14.06
N ARG A 149 -4.52 -3.25 14.99
CA ARG A 149 -4.17 -3.14 16.41
C ARG A 149 -4.59 -4.38 17.21
N HIS A 150 -5.31 -5.31 16.59
CA HIS A 150 -5.71 -6.54 17.27
C HIS A 150 -4.49 -7.40 17.63
N PRO A 151 -4.42 -7.99 18.85
CA PRO A 151 -3.28 -8.79 19.31
C PRO A 151 -2.89 -9.94 18.37
N ALA A 152 -3.84 -10.53 17.65
CA ALA A 152 -3.60 -11.57 16.64
C ALA A 152 -2.60 -11.14 15.57
N VAL A 153 -2.58 -9.87 15.17
CA VAL A 153 -1.66 -9.37 14.14
C VAL A 153 -0.21 -9.39 14.63
N GLU A 154 0.00 -8.99 15.88
CA GLU A 154 1.32 -9.03 16.52
C GLU A 154 1.79 -10.46 16.79
N ALA A 155 0.88 -11.30 17.29
CA ALA A 155 1.16 -12.71 17.55
C ALA A 155 1.53 -13.48 16.26
N ALA A 156 0.81 -13.26 15.16
CA ALA A 156 1.12 -13.83 13.86
C ALA A 156 2.49 -13.36 13.34
N SER A 157 2.79 -12.07 13.44
CA SER A 157 4.10 -11.51 13.07
C SER A 157 5.23 -12.12 13.91
N ALA A 158 5.03 -12.28 15.21
CA ALA A 158 6.01 -12.87 16.10
C ALA A 158 6.24 -14.37 15.81
N ALA A 159 5.20 -15.11 15.45
CA ALA A 159 5.29 -16.51 15.05
C ALA A 159 6.06 -16.62 13.70
N PHE A 160 5.70 -15.80 12.71
CA PHE A 160 6.39 -15.77 11.42
C PHE A 160 7.88 -15.42 11.55
N ALA A 161 8.23 -14.44 12.38
CA ALA A 161 9.62 -14.07 12.65
C ALA A 161 10.46 -15.17 13.35
N ALA A 162 9.81 -16.20 13.90
CA ALA A 162 10.47 -17.36 14.52
C ALA A 162 10.65 -18.53 13.55
N VAL A 163 10.10 -18.46 12.33
CA VAL A 163 10.26 -19.52 11.33
C VAL A 163 11.74 -19.59 10.90
N PRO A 164 12.37 -20.78 10.92
CA PRO A 164 13.76 -20.93 10.49
C PRO A 164 13.98 -20.51 9.04
N ALA A 165 15.10 -19.82 8.78
CA ALA A 165 15.42 -19.31 7.45
C ALA A 165 15.44 -20.38 6.34
N PRO A 166 15.92 -21.63 6.56
CA PRO A 166 15.83 -22.68 5.54
C PRO A 166 14.40 -23.02 5.12
N LEU A 167 13.46 -23.03 6.10
CA LEU A 167 12.05 -23.30 5.81
C LEU A 167 11.39 -22.16 5.04
N LEU A 168 11.72 -20.90 5.38
CA LEU A 168 11.28 -19.74 4.62
C LEU A 168 11.81 -19.78 3.17
N ARG A 169 13.09 -20.10 2.99
CA ARG A 169 13.70 -20.25 1.65
C ARG A 169 13.01 -21.35 0.83
N TRP A 170 12.72 -22.48 1.47
CA TRP A 170 11.98 -23.56 0.82
C TRP A 170 10.59 -23.09 0.39
N GLY A 171 9.82 -22.45 1.27
CA GLY A 171 8.50 -21.93 0.95
C GLY A 171 8.51 -20.91 -0.21
N VAL A 172 9.50 -19.98 -0.22
CA VAL A 172 9.66 -19.00 -1.31
C VAL A 172 9.97 -19.69 -2.64
N ARG A 173 10.76 -20.76 -2.65
CA ARG A 173 11.06 -21.53 -3.86
C ARG A 173 9.86 -22.29 -4.44
N GLN A 174 8.83 -22.58 -3.62
CA GLN A 174 7.57 -23.17 -4.07
C GLN A 174 6.62 -22.13 -4.69
N PHE A 175 6.90 -20.83 -4.50
CA PHE A 175 6.06 -19.79 -5.04
C PHE A 175 6.30 -19.64 -6.54
N ASP A 176 5.25 -19.88 -7.32
CA ASP A 176 5.26 -19.61 -8.75
C ASP A 176 4.69 -18.22 -9.01
N PRO A 177 5.52 -17.25 -9.43
CA PRO A 177 5.08 -15.88 -9.69
C PRO A 177 4.16 -15.77 -10.93
N SER A 178 4.07 -16.80 -11.76
CA SER A 178 3.19 -16.84 -12.93
C SER A 178 1.75 -17.22 -12.58
N LEU A 179 1.53 -17.83 -11.41
CA LEU A 179 0.20 -18.17 -10.94
C LEU A 179 -0.59 -16.90 -10.61
N ARG A 180 -1.73 -16.75 -11.27
CA ARG A 180 -2.63 -15.62 -11.09
C ARG A 180 -3.90 -16.03 -10.38
N GLY A 181 -4.25 -15.28 -9.34
CA GLY A 181 -5.61 -15.32 -8.82
C GLY A 181 -6.60 -14.58 -9.75
N PRO A 182 -7.88 -14.92 -9.69
CA PRO A 182 -8.93 -14.21 -10.42
C PRO A 182 -9.22 -12.82 -9.85
N THR A 183 -8.66 -12.50 -8.69
CA THR A 183 -8.92 -11.25 -7.95
C THR A 183 -7.66 -10.69 -7.32
N LEU A 184 -7.71 -9.40 -6.99
CA LEU A 184 -6.65 -8.63 -6.35
C LEU A 184 -7.16 -7.95 -5.07
N THR A 185 -6.25 -7.64 -4.17
CA THR A 185 -6.52 -6.77 -3.01
C THR A 185 -6.72 -5.31 -3.43
N GLY A 186 -6.03 -4.87 -4.47
CA GLY A 186 -6.14 -3.55 -5.09
C GLY A 186 -5.60 -3.57 -6.51
N ASN A 187 -6.15 -2.75 -7.40
CA ASN A 187 -5.75 -2.65 -8.81
C ASN A 187 -4.47 -1.84 -9.01
N THR A 188 -4.05 -1.11 -8.00
CA THR A 188 -2.80 -0.35 -7.94
C THR A 188 -2.24 -0.34 -6.51
N VAL A 189 -0.97 0.03 -6.35
CA VAL A 189 -0.37 0.34 -5.04
C VAL A 189 -0.30 1.86 -4.88
N VAL A 190 -0.67 2.37 -3.70
CA VAL A 190 -0.45 3.77 -3.32
C VAL A 190 0.38 3.81 -2.05
N SER A 191 1.67 4.10 -2.17
CA SER A 191 2.61 4.24 -1.06
C SER A 191 2.85 5.71 -0.75
N SER A 192 2.57 6.15 0.48
CA SER A 192 2.68 7.54 0.87
C SER A 192 3.72 7.75 1.97
N VAL A 193 4.62 8.71 1.76
CA VAL A 193 5.70 9.06 2.68
C VAL A 193 5.72 10.57 2.90
N ASN A 194 5.66 10.99 4.15
CA ASN A 194 5.93 12.38 4.53
C ASN A 194 7.41 12.50 4.95
N ARG A 195 8.16 13.37 4.26
CA ARG A 195 9.58 13.65 4.55
C ARG A 195 9.77 14.80 5.54
N GLY A 196 8.68 15.39 6.02
CA GLY A 196 8.75 16.49 6.97
C GLY A 196 8.86 17.87 6.32
N PRO A 197 9.46 18.84 7.04
CA PRO A 197 9.66 20.21 6.56
C PRO A 197 10.67 20.26 5.40
N ALA A 198 10.74 21.43 4.74
CA ALA A 198 11.64 21.63 3.59
C ALA A 198 13.07 22.02 4.03
N ASP A 199 13.59 21.34 5.04
CA ASP A 199 14.95 21.53 5.60
C ASP A 199 15.97 20.48 5.14
N LEU A 200 15.51 19.53 4.33
CA LEU A 200 16.38 18.48 3.78
C LEU A 200 17.33 19.07 2.73
N THR A 201 18.62 18.77 2.85
CA THR A 201 19.65 19.15 1.88
C THR A 201 20.38 17.93 1.33
N PHE A 202 20.88 18.06 0.11
CA PHE A 202 21.77 17.09 -0.53
C PHE A 202 22.98 17.83 -1.07
N GLY A 203 24.19 17.50 -0.57
CA GLY A 203 25.42 18.21 -0.94
C GLY A 203 25.38 19.71 -0.63
N GLY A 204 24.67 20.14 0.42
CA GLY A 204 24.49 21.56 0.76
C GLY A 204 23.40 22.30 -0.03
N VAL A 205 22.77 21.66 -1.02
CA VAL A 205 21.69 22.23 -1.83
C VAL A 205 20.33 21.81 -1.28
N PRO A 206 19.33 22.72 -1.14
CA PRO A 206 17.99 22.37 -0.69
C PRO A 206 17.31 21.35 -1.60
N VAL A 207 16.68 20.34 -1.00
CA VAL A 207 15.86 19.36 -1.72
C VAL A 207 14.50 19.96 -2.01
N VAL A 208 14.14 20.13 -3.28
CA VAL A 208 12.88 20.74 -3.72
C VAL A 208 11.72 19.74 -3.64
N PHE A 209 11.94 18.49 -4.01
CA PHE A 209 10.98 17.40 -3.83
C PHE A 209 11.71 16.05 -3.76
N THR A 210 11.03 15.03 -3.26
CA THR A 210 11.47 13.63 -3.32
C THR A 210 10.44 12.80 -4.05
N ALA A 211 10.88 11.75 -4.74
CA ALA A 211 10.02 10.80 -5.43
C ALA A 211 10.35 9.38 -4.98
N GLY A 212 9.36 8.51 -4.98
CA GLY A 212 9.53 7.08 -4.73
C GLY A 212 8.65 6.28 -5.65
N PHE A 213 9.19 5.23 -6.22
CA PHE A 213 8.52 4.41 -7.22
C PHE A 213 8.34 2.99 -6.66
N PRO A 214 7.16 2.65 -6.10
CA PRO A 214 6.90 1.28 -5.69
C PRO A 214 7.11 0.31 -6.86
N GLY A 215 7.71 -0.85 -6.55
CA GLY A 215 7.99 -1.86 -7.57
C GLY A 215 6.73 -2.43 -8.18
N LEU A 216 6.79 -2.77 -9.46
CA LEU A 216 5.75 -3.55 -10.13
C LEU A 216 5.84 -5.02 -9.71
N SER A 217 4.73 -5.73 -9.78
CA SER A 217 4.65 -7.18 -9.58
C SER A 217 3.93 -7.84 -10.76
N PRO A 218 3.92 -9.17 -10.87
CA PRO A 218 3.29 -9.86 -12.00
C PRO A 218 1.83 -9.49 -12.27
N MET A 219 1.11 -9.05 -11.24
CA MET A 219 -0.31 -8.66 -11.35
C MET A 219 -0.54 -7.16 -11.06
N MET A 220 0.53 -6.38 -10.96
CA MET A 220 0.48 -4.97 -10.59
C MET A 220 1.33 -4.18 -11.56
N SER A 221 0.76 -3.83 -12.72
CA SER A 221 1.43 -3.09 -13.79
C SER A 221 1.41 -1.57 -13.61
N LEU A 222 0.79 -1.09 -12.53
CA LEU A 222 0.68 0.33 -12.20
C LEU A 222 0.80 0.53 -10.69
N THR A 223 1.75 1.38 -10.28
CA THR A 223 1.93 1.75 -8.87
C THR A 223 2.19 3.24 -8.71
N HIS A 224 1.86 3.77 -7.53
CA HIS A 224 1.99 5.20 -7.20
C HIS A 224 2.77 5.41 -5.91
N GLY A 225 3.72 6.33 -5.96
CA GLY A 225 4.38 6.89 -4.79
C GLY A 225 3.87 8.31 -4.53
N VAL A 226 3.54 8.64 -3.28
CA VAL A 226 3.11 9.98 -2.87
C VAL A 226 4.09 10.49 -1.84
N HIS A 227 4.93 11.44 -2.20
CA HIS A 227 5.98 11.98 -1.34
C HIS A 227 5.74 13.46 -1.05
N GLY A 228 5.65 13.81 0.23
CA GLY A 228 5.54 15.18 0.69
C GLY A 228 6.81 15.69 1.32
N ILE A 229 7.27 16.89 0.95
CA ILE A 229 8.32 17.66 1.61
C ILE A 229 7.91 19.15 1.60
N GLY A 230 7.83 19.76 2.78
CA GLY A 230 7.33 21.13 2.90
C GLY A 230 5.95 21.31 2.24
N ASP A 231 5.86 22.22 1.29
CA ASP A 231 4.66 22.53 0.50
C ASP A 231 4.57 21.76 -0.83
N ARG A 232 5.53 20.88 -1.14
CA ARG A 232 5.59 20.13 -2.39
C ARG A 232 5.16 18.69 -2.20
N ILE A 233 4.27 18.23 -3.08
CA ILE A 233 3.82 16.84 -3.13
C ILE A 233 4.16 16.29 -4.51
N ALA A 234 4.98 15.25 -4.53
CA ALA A 234 5.29 14.50 -5.73
C ALA A 234 4.43 13.23 -5.78
N VAL A 235 3.65 13.08 -6.83
CA VAL A 235 2.93 11.84 -7.14
C VAL A 235 3.68 11.15 -8.27
N SER A 236 4.35 10.06 -7.93
CA SER A 236 5.18 9.27 -8.83
C SER A 236 4.40 8.09 -9.36
N VAL A 237 4.59 7.77 -10.61
CA VAL A 237 3.96 6.63 -11.30
C VAL A 237 5.05 5.71 -11.82
N ASN A 238 4.92 4.42 -11.54
CA ASN A 238 5.67 3.36 -12.18
C ASN A 238 4.68 2.47 -12.92
N ALA A 239 4.84 2.32 -14.23
CA ALA A 239 3.91 1.58 -15.07
C ALA A 239 4.63 0.68 -16.07
N ASP A 240 4.02 -0.46 -16.38
CA ASP A 240 4.45 -1.34 -17.47
C ASP A 240 3.95 -0.78 -18.80
N PRO A 241 4.84 -0.40 -19.74
CA PRO A 241 4.46 0.19 -21.02
C PRO A 241 3.69 -0.77 -21.95
N GLY A 242 3.73 -2.08 -21.70
CA GLY A 242 2.93 -3.04 -22.43
C GLY A 242 1.45 -3.05 -22.05
N ASN A 243 1.11 -2.53 -20.86
CA ASN A 243 -0.24 -2.55 -20.31
C ASN A 243 -0.85 -1.17 -20.12
N LEU A 244 -0.05 -0.11 -20.17
CA LEU A 244 -0.52 1.25 -19.93
C LEU A 244 0.35 2.27 -20.69
N ASP A 245 -0.30 3.17 -21.46
CA ASP A 245 0.34 4.37 -21.95
C ASP A 245 0.54 5.35 -20.79
N ILE A 246 1.79 5.46 -20.34
CA ILE A 246 2.12 6.25 -19.15
C ILE A 246 1.92 7.76 -19.40
N ASP A 247 2.13 8.24 -20.61
CA ASP A 247 2.03 9.67 -20.91
C ASP A 247 0.55 10.09 -20.96
N GLU A 248 -0.33 9.31 -21.60
CA GLU A 248 -1.77 9.50 -21.52
C GLU A 248 -2.28 9.43 -20.06
N TYR A 249 -1.77 8.46 -19.29
CA TYR A 249 -2.16 8.33 -17.91
C TYR A 249 -1.73 9.53 -17.04
N ILE A 250 -0.53 10.04 -17.24
CA ILE A 250 0.00 11.21 -16.53
C ILE A 250 -0.81 12.47 -16.81
N ASP A 251 -1.28 12.67 -18.03
CA ASP A 251 -2.14 13.82 -18.35
C ASP A 251 -3.48 13.76 -17.62
N ARG A 252 -4.09 12.56 -17.54
CA ARG A 252 -5.29 12.33 -16.72
C ARG A 252 -5.02 12.55 -15.24
N LEU A 253 -3.89 12.06 -14.73
CA LEU A 253 -3.50 12.23 -13.33
C LEU A 253 -3.27 13.70 -12.99
N ARG A 254 -2.59 14.43 -13.85
CA ARG A 254 -2.36 15.87 -13.69
C ARG A 254 -3.69 16.63 -13.63
N ALA A 255 -4.61 16.35 -14.55
CA ALA A 255 -5.94 16.97 -14.55
C ALA A 255 -6.76 16.64 -13.30
N ALA A 256 -6.59 15.44 -12.72
CA ALA A 256 -7.32 15.01 -11.53
C ALA A 256 -6.70 15.51 -10.20
N LEU A 257 -5.49 16.07 -10.22
CA LEU A 257 -4.78 16.61 -9.05
C LEU A 257 -4.79 18.15 -9.00
N MET A 258 -5.25 18.81 -10.05
CA MET A 258 -5.36 20.28 -10.18
C MET A 258 -6.79 20.74 -10.06
#